data_75d9584f449da70b527de172ba1a0dfd
#
_entry.id   75d9584f449da70b527de172ba1a0dfd
#
_cell.length_a   1.000
_cell.length_b   1.000
_cell.length_c   1.000
_cell.angle_alpha   90.00
_cell.angle_beta   90.00
_cell.angle_gamma   90.00
#
_symmetry.space_group_name_H-M   'P 1'
#
loop_
_entity.id
_entity.type
_entity.pdbx_description
1 polymer ?
#
loop_
_entity_poly.entity_id
_entity_poly.type
_entity_poly.pdbx_seq_one_letter_code
_entity_poly.pdbx_strand_id
1 'polypeptide(L)'
;MSDNPPPAKATSVKSSNVKVVHNRKRRGVGIYMQNILTRKVKLPFNSVGSNLVENISLDLSNRIEGKCVPEGFIKPKSIRIVNYSAGTVNGKFVTFTVVFECLICHPVEGMKFKAIVKNITKAGVRCETQEDPSPVVVFIARDHHFKSKEFS
;
A
#
# COMPACT_ATOMS: atom_id res chain seq x y z
N MET A 1 53.47 -23.30 39.40
CA MET A 1 52.05 -23.46 39.72
C MET A 1 51.35 -22.43 38.86
N SER A 2 50.87 -22.89 37.73
CA SER A 2 50.21 -22.07 36.70
C SER A 2 48.77 -22.57 36.61
N ASP A 3 47.84 -21.80 37.18
CA ASP A 3 46.42 -22.07 37.10
C ASP A 3 45.84 -21.37 35.83
N ASN A 4 45.49 -22.20 34.85
CA ASN A 4 44.77 -21.78 33.66
C ASN A 4 43.27 -22.01 33.90
N PRO A 5 42.37 -21.02 33.73
CA PRO A 5 40.94 -21.26 33.81
C PRO A 5 40.42 -21.95 32.55
N PRO A 6 39.36 -22.79 32.66
CA PRO A 6 38.85 -23.57 31.56
C PRO A 6 38.02 -22.69 30.55
N PRO A 7 37.94 -23.06 29.28
CA PRO A 7 37.24 -22.27 28.25
C PRO A 7 35.72 -22.35 28.44
N ALA A 8 35.08 -21.18 28.34
CA ALA A 8 33.64 -21.01 28.37
C ALA A 8 32.96 -21.74 27.20
N LYS A 9 31.94 -22.54 27.50
CA LYS A 9 31.09 -23.25 26.53
C LYS A 9 30.28 -22.25 25.71
N ALA A 10 30.51 -22.26 24.41
CA ALA A 10 29.68 -21.53 23.46
C ALA A 10 28.26 -22.11 23.44
N THR A 11 27.29 -21.31 23.87
CA THR A 11 25.87 -21.65 23.77
C THR A 11 25.43 -21.41 22.34
N SER A 12 25.15 -22.49 21.61
CA SER A 12 24.59 -22.41 20.25
C SER A 12 23.18 -21.87 20.31
N VAL A 13 22.98 -20.65 19.78
CA VAL A 13 21.67 -20.08 19.56
C VAL A 13 21.02 -20.84 18.41
N LYS A 14 19.97 -21.62 18.71
CA LYS A 14 19.14 -22.30 17.72
C LYS A 14 18.41 -21.24 16.90
N SER A 15 18.79 -21.14 15.63
CA SER A 15 18.04 -20.40 14.61
C SER A 15 16.64 -20.98 14.50
N SER A 16 15.64 -20.26 14.98
CA SER A 16 14.24 -20.61 14.76
C SER A 16 13.88 -20.31 13.32
N ASN A 17 13.73 -21.36 12.52
CA ASN A 17 13.18 -21.28 11.17
C ASN A 17 11.75 -20.75 11.24
N VAL A 18 11.57 -19.47 10.97
CA VAL A 18 10.28 -18.87 10.72
C VAL A 18 9.82 -19.38 9.35
N LYS A 19 8.94 -20.38 9.35
CA LYS A 19 8.22 -20.79 8.14
C LYS A 19 7.29 -19.66 7.74
N VAL A 20 7.70 -18.84 6.79
CA VAL A 20 6.82 -17.87 6.11
C VAL A 20 5.84 -18.68 5.28
N VAL A 21 4.65 -18.93 5.82
CA VAL A 21 3.54 -19.55 5.08
C VAL A 21 2.97 -18.52 4.13
N HIS A 22 3.45 -18.55 2.89
CA HIS A 22 2.87 -17.80 1.79
C HIS A 22 1.55 -18.46 1.38
N ASN A 23 0.49 -18.22 2.14
CA ASN A 23 -0.85 -18.62 1.73
C ASN A 23 -1.37 -17.62 0.66
N ARG A 24 -0.87 -17.78 -0.56
CA ARG A 24 -1.37 -17.08 -1.75
C ARG A 24 -2.73 -17.67 -2.12
N LYS A 25 -3.80 -17.33 -1.39
CA LYS A 25 -5.14 -17.36 -1.98
C LYS A 25 -5.11 -16.43 -3.19
N ARG A 26 -5.18 -17.00 -4.39
CA ARG A 26 -5.48 -16.27 -5.63
C ARG A 26 -6.90 -15.70 -5.48
N ARG A 27 -7.02 -14.58 -4.80
CA ARG A 27 -8.24 -13.77 -4.81
C ARG A 27 -8.36 -13.26 -6.23
N GLY A 28 -9.57 -13.38 -6.80
CA GLY A 28 -9.87 -12.96 -8.18
C GLY A 28 -9.24 -11.60 -8.50
N VAL A 29 -8.88 -11.41 -9.76
CA VAL A 29 -8.16 -10.25 -10.28
C VAL A 29 -8.95 -8.98 -9.96
N GLY A 30 -8.80 -8.49 -8.74
CA GLY A 30 -9.26 -7.16 -8.34
C GLY A 30 -8.29 -6.12 -8.89
N ILE A 31 -8.76 -4.90 -9.05
CA ILE A 31 -7.95 -3.77 -9.53
C ILE A 31 -6.90 -3.31 -8.51
N TYR A 32 -7.01 -3.80 -7.27
CA TYR A 32 -6.09 -3.48 -6.19
C TYR A 32 -5.05 -4.57 -5.97
N MET A 33 -3.80 -4.15 -5.84
CA MET A 33 -2.67 -4.99 -5.49
C MET A 33 -2.15 -4.60 -4.11
N GLN A 34 -1.73 -5.58 -3.32
CA GLN A 34 -1.10 -5.37 -2.02
C GLN A 34 0.35 -4.93 -2.22
N ASN A 35 0.70 -3.80 -1.64
CA ASN A 35 2.03 -3.22 -1.71
C ASN A 35 2.51 -2.79 -0.33
N ILE A 36 3.84 -2.77 -0.16
CA ILE A 36 4.50 -2.24 1.03
C ILE A 36 5.19 -0.94 0.64
N LEU A 37 4.84 0.13 1.34
CA LEU A 37 5.42 1.45 1.12
C LEU A 37 6.14 1.95 2.36
N THR A 38 7.07 2.87 2.14
CA THR A 38 7.79 3.56 3.20
C THR A 38 7.56 5.06 3.07
N ARG A 39 7.17 5.71 4.16
CA ARG A 39 6.96 7.17 4.22
C ARG A 39 7.52 7.76 5.51
N LYS A 40 7.94 9.01 5.42
CA LYS A 40 8.30 9.80 6.61
C LYS A 40 7.05 10.47 7.16
N VAL A 41 6.77 10.21 8.44
CA VAL A 41 5.67 10.81 9.20
C VAL A 41 6.25 11.76 10.21
N LYS A 42 5.72 12.97 10.27
CA LYS A 42 6.16 14.03 11.18
C LYS A 42 5.02 14.34 12.16
N LEU A 43 5.20 13.99 13.41
CA LEU A 43 4.23 14.21 14.46
C LEU A 43 4.70 15.29 15.44
N PRO A 44 3.80 16.09 16.00
CA PRO A 44 4.15 16.98 17.10
C PRO A 44 4.54 16.16 18.34
N PHE A 45 5.45 16.69 19.16
CA PHE A 45 6.01 15.96 20.29
C PHE A 45 4.96 15.48 21.29
N ASN A 46 3.89 16.27 21.50
CA ASN A 46 2.78 15.91 22.39
C ASN A 46 1.90 14.74 21.87
N SER A 47 2.03 14.38 20.59
CA SER A 47 1.36 13.21 20.00
C SER A 47 2.20 11.94 20.05
N VAL A 48 3.38 12.00 20.67
CA VAL A 48 4.29 10.85 20.83
C VAL A 48 4.09 10.31 22.24
N GLY A 49 3.34 9.23 22.37
CA GLY A 49 2.99 8.61 23.65
C GLY A 49 2.48 7.19 23.48
N SER A 50 1.64 6.74 24.40
CA SER A 50 1.06 5.38 24.40
C SER A 50 0.29 5.03 23.12
N ASN A 51 -0.30 6.02 22.44
CA ASN A 51 -1.09 5.83 21.22
C ASN A 51 -0.31 6.19 19.93
N LEU A 52 1.02 6.04 19.96
CA LEU A 52 1.89 6.43 18.84
C LEU A 52 1.48 5.78 17.52
N VAL A 53 1.22 4.46 17.52
CA VAL A 53 0.85 3.70 16.31
C VAL A 53 -0.46 4.21 15.72
N GLU A 54 -1.44 4.50 16.56
CA GLU A 54 -2.73 5.06 16.13
C GLU A 54 -2.57 6.44 15.52
N ASN A 55 -1.76 7.30 16.15
CA ASN A 55 -1.48 8.64 15.64
C ASN A 55 -0.72 8.61 14.30
N ILE A 56 0.23 7.71 14.14
CA ILE A 56 0.92 7.48 12.85
C ILE A 56 -0.08 7.01 11.80
N SER A 57 -0.92 6.04 12.14
CA SER A 57 -1.94 5.50 11.22
C SER A 57 -2.91 6.57 10.77
N LEU A 58 -3.40 7.38 11.69
CA LEU A 58 -4.33 8.47 11.40
C LEU A 58 -3.71 9.53 10.49
N ASP A 59 -2.46 9.95 10.76
CA ASP A 59 -1.75 10.92 9.94
C ASP A 59 -1.53 10.40 8.51
N LEU A 60 -1.14 9.12 8.35
CA LEU A 60 -0.98 8.49 7.05
C LEU A 60 -2.32 8.41 6.30
N SER A 61 -3.37 7.92 6.95
CA SER A 61 -4.69 7.80 6.35
C SER A 61 -5.20 9.14 5.81
N ASN A 62 -5.09 10.20 6.59
CA ASN A 62 -5.52 11.55 6.19
C ASN A 62 -4.72 12.11 5.02
N ARG A 63 -3.44 11.73 4.89
CA ARG A 63 -2.56 12.24 3.84
C ARG A 63 -2.68 11.50 2.53
N ILE A 64 -2.83 10.18 2.54
CA ILE A 64 -2.64 9.34 1.35
C ILE A 64 -3.81 8.42 1.01
N GLU A 65 -4.69 8.05 1.96
CA GLU A 65 -5.85 7.22 1.66
C GLU A 65 -6.86 7.96 0.75
N GLY A 66 -7.41 7.23 -0.21
CA GLY A 66 -8.35 7.77 -1.18
C GLY A 66 -7.74 8.77 -2.15
N LYS A 67 -6.41 8.84 -2.25
CA LYS A 67 -5.68 9.75 -3.13
C LYS A 67 -4.75 9.01 -4.07
N CYS A 68 -4.45 9.66 -5.21
CA CYS A 68 -3.41 9.21 -6.11
C CYS A 68 -2.04 9.67 -5.60
N VAL A 69 -1.14 8.72 -5.42
CA VAL A 69 0.28 8.93 -5.13
C VAL A 69 1.10 8.42 -6.33
N PRO A 70 2.41 8.66 -6.39
CA PRO A 70 3.23 8.20 -7.52
C PRO A 70 3.11 6.68 -7.79
N GLU A 71 2.87 5.88 -6.74
CA GLU A 71 2.73 4.44 -6.85
C GLU A 71 1.32 3.99 -7.32
N GLY A 72 0.33 4.89 -7.31
CA GLY A 72 -1.05 4.61 -7.72
C GLY A 72 -2.09 5.16 -6.75
N PHE A 73 -3.35 4.79 -6.92
CA PHE A 73 -4.44 5.18 -6.03
C PHE A 73 -4.50 4.25 -4.82
N ILE A 74 -4.42 4.82 -3.62
CA ILE A 74 -4.47 4.05 -2.37
C ILE A 74 -5.92 3.86 -1.93
N LYS A 75 -6.31 2.59 -1.75
CA LYS A 75 -7.66 2.24 -1.29
C LYS A 75 -7.90 2.79 0.12
N PRO A 76 -9.03 3.48 0.37
CA PRO A 76 -9.41 3.91 1.71
C PRO A 76 -9.48 2.75 2.71
N LYS A 77 -9.10 2.98 3.94
CA LYS A 77 -9.11 2.00 5.05
C LYS A 77 -8.29 0.73 4.77
N SER A 78 -7.22 0.86 3.96
CA SER A 78 -6.35 -0.28 3.62
C SER A 78 -4.96 -0.21 4.25
N ILE A 79 -4.62 0.89 4.90
CA ILE A 79 -3.31 1.07 5.52
C ILE A 79 -3.20 0.21 6.78
N ARG A 80 -2.10 -0.54 6.84
CA ARG A 80 -1.68 -1.30 8.01
C ARG A 80 -0.20 -1.03 8.28
N ILE A 81 0.12 -0.51 9.45
CA ILE A 81 1.51 -0.30 9.85
C ILE A 81 2.16 -1.65 10.11
N VAL A 82 3.29 -1.88 9.45
CA VAL A 82 4.12 -3.08 9.61
C VAL A 82 5.24 -2.81 10.61
N ASN A 83 5.94 -1.68 10.43
CA ASN A 83 7.06 -1.29 11.28
C ASN A 83 7.28 0.22 11.21
N TYR A 84 7.99 0.76 12.19
CA TYR A 84 8.43 2.16 12.19
C TYR A 84 9.79 2.29 12.88
N SER A 85 10.58 3.29 12.46
CA SER A 85 11.90 3.57 13.03
C SER A 85 11.81 4.25 14.40
N ALA A 86 12.93 4.31 15.10
CA ALA A 86 13.10 5.26 16.20
C ALA A 86 12.81 6.69 15.71
N GLY A 87 12.15 7.49 16.56
CA GLY A 87 11.81 8.87 16.24
C GLY A 87 13.05 9.78 16.28
N THR A 88 13.23 10.61 15.26
CA THR A 88 14.22 11.66 15.25
C THR A 88 13.60 12.98 15.64
N VAL A 89 14.04 13.54 16.77
CA VAL A 89 13.52 14.82 17.27
C VAL A 89 14.10 15.97 16.45
N ASN A 90 13.23 16.85 15.98
CA ASN A 90 13.61 18.07 15.28
C ASN A 90 12.69 19.23 15.76
N GLY A 91 13.19 20.00 16.70
CA GLY A 91 12.43 21.06 17.35
C GLY A 91 11.16 20.54 18.05
N LYS A 92 10.01 21.05 17.64
CA LYS A 92 8.68 20.65 18.22
C LYS A 92 8.11 19.37 17.63
N PHE A 93 8.82 18.72 16.71
CA PHE A 93 8.34 17.57 15.98
C PHE A 93 9.26 16.37 16.12
N VAL A 94 8.68 15.19 15.97
CA VAL A 94 9.40 13.93 15.88
C VAL A 94 9.09 13.28 14.54
N THR A 95 10.11 12.90 13.81
CA THR A 95 10.00 12.28 12.49
C THR A 95 10.26 10.78 12.60
N PHE A 96 9.34 9.99 12.10
CA PHE A 96 9.43 8.54 12.01
C PHE A 96 9.51 8.11 10.54
N THR A 97 10.30 7.09 10.24
CA THR A 97 10.23 6.38 8.97
C THR A 97 9.33 5.18 9.16
N VAL A 98 8.19 5.18 8.50
CA VAL A 98 7.12 4.18 8.71
C VAL A 98 7.03 3.29 7.48
N VAL A 99 7.05 1.98 7.72
CA VAL A 99 6.79 0.93 6.73
C VAL A 99 5.37 0.44 6.94
N PHE A 100 4.56 0.50 5.91
CA PHE A 100 3.16 0.10 5.98
C PHE A 100 2.73 -0.65 4.73
N GLU A 101 1.76 -1.51 4.90
CA GLU A 101 1.09 -2.26 3.87
C GLU A 101 -0.19 -1.54 3.46
N CYS A 102 -0.48 -1.51 2.16
CA CYS A 102 -1.71 -0.92 1.64
C CYS A 102 -2.14 -1.59 0.32
N LEU A 103 -3.38 -1.36 -0.08
CA LEU A 103 -3.94 -1.78 -1.36
C LEU A 103 -3.85 -0.62 -2.35
N ILE A 104 -3.13 -0.84 -3.45
CA ILE A 104 -2.90 0.17 -4.49
C ILE A 104 -3.54 -0.27 -5.79
N CYS A 105 -4.25 0.65 -6.44
CA CYS A 105 -4.70 0.53 -7.82
C CYS A 105 -3.71 1.27 -8.72
N HIS A 106 -3.01 0.52 -9.55
CA HIS A 106 -2.09 1.02 -10.56
C HIS A 106 -2.32 0.27 -11.87
N PRO A 107 -3.29 0.72 -12.69
CA PRO A 107 -3.57 0.09 -13.98
C PRO A 107 -2.37 0.21 -14.91
N VAL A 108 -1.99 -0.91 -15.51
CA VAL A 108 -0.93 -0.98 -16.51
C VAL A 108 -1.49 -1.51 -17.82
N GLU A 109 -0.80 -1.23 -18.92
CA GLU A 109 -1.18 -1.73 -20.23
C GLU A 109 -1.29 -3.26 -20.25
N GLY A 110 -2.34 -3.78 -20.90
CA GLY A 110 -2.64 -5.21 -20.94
C GLY A 110 -3.39 -5.75 -19.71
N MET A 111 -3.60 -4.96 -18.67
CA MET A 111 -4.38 -5.37 -17.49
C MET A 111 -5.87 -5.42 -17.83
N LYS A 112 -6.52 -6.55 -17.51
CA LYS A 112 -7.96 -6.73 -17.71
C LYS A 112 -8.70 -6.59 -16.39
N PHE A 113 -9.73 -5.74 -16.36
CA PHE A 113 -10.61 -5.57 -15.21
C PHE A 113 -12.06 -5.32 -15.66
N LYS A 114 -13.00 -5.51 -14.74
CA LYS A 114 -14.42 -5.28 -15.00
C LYS A 114 -14.76 -3.81 -14.72
N ALA A 115 -15.47 -3.19 -15.65
CA ALA A 115 -15.99 -1.83 -15.49
C ALA A 115 -17.49 -1.79 -15.83
N ILE A 116 -18.20 -0.83 -15.24
CA ILE A 116 -19.61 -0.59 -15.47
C ILE A 116 -19.73 0.64 -16.38
N VAL A 117 -20.51 0.52 -17.44
CA VAL A 117 -20.83 1.66 -18.29
C VAL A 117 -21.72 2.62 -17.51
N LYS A 118 -21.27 3.86 -17.36
CA LYS A 118 -22.01 4.94 -16.69
C LYS A 118 -22.69 5.88 -17.66
N ASN A 119 -22.03 6.17 -18.78
CA ASN A 119 -22.56 7.11 -19.76
C ASN A 119 -22.11 6.73 -21.18
N ILE A 120 -23.01 6.88 -22.13
CA ILE A 120 -22.78 6.69 -23.57
C ILE A 120 -23.04 8.02 -24.26
N THR A 121 -22.06 8.52 -24.98
CA THR A 121 -22.13 9.78 -25.73
C THR A 121 -21.75 9.55 -27.19
N LYS A 122 -21.98 10.56 -28.04
CA LYS A 122 -21.53 10.50 -29.44
C LYS A 122 -20.00 10.39 -29.56
N ALA A 123 -19.25 10.89 -28.57
CA ALA A 123 -17.79 10.85 -28.54
C ALA A 123 -17.22 9.52 -28.06
N GLY A 124 -18.00 8.74 -27.30
CA GLY A 124 -17.54 7.46 -26.77
C GLY A 124 -18.30 7.02 -25.52
N VAL A 125 -17.76 6.01 -24.86
CA VAL A 125 -18.36 5.35 -23.70
C VAL A 125 -17.50 5.62 -22.46
N ARG A 126 -18.12 6.12 -21.39
CA ARG A 126 -17.50 6.28 -20.08
C ARG A 126 -17.88 5.12 -19.18
N CYS A 127 -16.87 4.47 -18.64
CA CYS A 127 -17.01 3.36 -17.70
C CYS A 127 -16.28 3.68 -16.40
N GLU A 128 -16.76 3.08 -15.31
CA GLU A 128 -16.14 3.17 -13.99
C GLU A 128 -16.00 1.77 -13.40
N THR A 129 -15.02 1.57 -12.54
CA THR A 129 -14.88 0.33 -11.79
C THR A 129 -15.99 0.20 -10.75
N GLN A 130 -16.27 -1.04 -10.28
CA GLN A 130 -17.35 -1.31 -9.31
C GLN A 130 -17.07 -0.80 -7.90
N GLU A 131 -15.85 -0.33 -7.65
CA GLU A 131 -15.41 0.15 -6.34
C GLU A 131 -15.96 1.56 -6.05
N ASP A 132 -16.22 1.84 -4.77
CA ASP A 132 -16.63 3.15 -4.30
C ASP A 132 -15.61 3.67 -3.25
N PRO A 133 -14.93 4.79 -3.48
CA PRO A 133 -14.88 5.56 -4.74
C PRO A 133 -14.18 4.78 -5.85
N SER A 134 -14.64 4.97 -7.11
CA SER A 134 -14.02 4.34 -8.27
C SER A 134 -12.61 4.90 -8.51
N PRO A 135 -11.56 4.09 -8.39
CA PRO A 135 -10.19 4.56 -8.58
C PRO A 135 -9.82 4.74 -10.05
N VAL A 136 -10.60 4.15 -10.97
CA VAL A 136 -10.33 4.17 -12.41
C VAL A 136 -11.58 4.56 -13.18
N VAL A 137 -11.44 5.61 -13.97
CA VAL A 137 -12.42 6.00 -14.98
C VAL A 137 -11.84 5.68 -16.36
N VAL A 138 -12.56 4.88 -17.13
CA VAL A 138 -12.17 4.48 -18.48
C VAL A 138 -13.04 5.22 -19.49
N PHE A 139 -12.42 5.86 -20.45
CA PHE A 139 -13.10 6.44 -21.59
C PHE A 139 -12.68 5.71 -22.87
N ILE A 140 -13.65 5.08 -23.53
CA ILE A 140 -13.45 4.39 -24.80
C ILE A 140 -13.91 5.34 -25.91
N ALA A 141 -12.95 5.99 -26.57
CA ALA A 141 -13.23 6.92 -27.64
C ALA A 141 -13.71 6.18 -28.90
N ARG A 142 -14.80 6.68 -29.51
CA ARG A 142 -15.36 6.12 -30.75
C ARG A 142 -14.34 6.11 -31.88
N ASP A 143 -13.56 7.19 -32.00
CA ASP A 143 -12.62 7.37 -33.11
C ASP A 143 -11.51 6.31 -33.13
N HIS A 144 -11.13 5.77 -31.97
CA HIS A 144 -10.13 4.71 -31.87
C HIS A 144 -10.66 3.34 -32.32
N HIS A 145 -11.98 3.13 -32.33
CA HIS A 145 -12.62 1.85 -32.61
C HIS A 145 -13.45 1.85 -33.89
N PHE A 146 -13.41 2.93 -34.67
CA PHE A 146 -14.21 3.11 -35.88
C PHE A 146 -14.01 2.03 -36.95
N LYS A 147 -12.84 1.38 -36.99
CA LYS A 147 -12.53 0.29 -37.92
C LYS A 147 -12.92 -1.09 -37.43
N SER A 148 -13.41 -1.22 -36.24
CA SER A 148 -13.84 -2.50 -35.67
C SER A 148 -15.27 -2.81 -36.13
N LYS A 149 -15.48 -3.95 -36.81
CA LYS A 149 -16.80 -4.40 -37.27
C LYS A 149 -17.83 -4.56 -36.16
N GLU A 150 -17.39 -4.63 -34.92
CA GLU A 150 -18.25 -4.77 -33.74
C GLU A 150 -18.89 -3.44 -33.28
N PHE A 151 -18.44 -2.30 -33.84
CA PHE A 151 -18.89 -0.97 -33.44
C PHE A 151 -19.40 -0.11 -34.62
N SER A 152 -19.59 -0.72 -35.78
CA SER A 152 -20.15 -0.06 -36.97
C SER A 152 -21.68 -0.20 -37.06
#